data_ed7826619bf39779d28f69e9fb6a68ec
#
_entry.id   ed7826619bf39779d28f69e9fb6a68ec
#
_cell.length_a   1.000
_cell.length_b   1.000
_cell.length_c   1.000
_cell.angle_alpha   90.00
_cell.angle_beta   90.00
_cell.angle_gamma   90.00
#
_symmetry.space_group_name_H-M   'P 1'
#
loop_
_entity.id
_entity.type
_entity.pdbx_description
1 polymer ?
#
loop_
_entity_poly.entity_id
_entity_poly.type
_entity_poly.pdbx_seq_one_letter_code
_entity_poly.pdbx_strand_id
1 'polypeptide(L)'
;MLRAVLALLALVTLAACGAEPKWAPDEQVQAARYVHDGPNEVTLFTVINNRSGSGAHSGLMINDSERIMFDPAGTWNHPRVPERNDVHFGITPRIVNFYIDYHARETYRVVEQTVAVSPGVAALLVQRVKAYGAVPKAQCTTAISSVLRGVPGFESLPRTPFPKRLMEAFEDLPGVRSRTIYDEDADKNHGVLLVQATQDPI
;
A
#
# COMPACT_ATOMS: atom_id res chain seq x y z
N MET A 1 -3.37 35.96 27.19
CA MET A 1 -4.02 34.65 27.28
C MET A 1 -4.55 34.16 25.92
N LEU A 2 -5.38 34.88 25.18
CA LEU A 2 -5.93 34.48 23.88
C LEU A 2 -4.86 34.07 22.84
N ARG A 3 -3.76 34.83 22.73
CA ARG A 3 -2.64 34.51 21.81
C ARG A 3 -1.92 33.21 22.16
N ALA A 4 -1.79 32.90 23.44
CA ALA A 4 -1.19 31.63 23.90
C ALA A 4 -2.11 30.43 23.63
N VAL A 5 -3.43 30.61 23.80
CA VAL A 5 -4.43 29.59 23.48
C VAL A 5 -4.48 29.30 21.97
N LEU A 6 -4.45 30.36 21.15
CA LEU A 6 -4.40 30.21 19.69
C LEU A 6 -3.12 29.55 19.19
N ALA A 7 -1.95 29.87 19.80
CA ALA A 7 -0.69 29.21 19.49
C ALA A 7 -0.70 27.71 19.89
N LEU A 8 -1.30 27.40 21.04
CA LEU A 8 -1.44 26.00 21.51
C LEU A 8 -2.39 25.20 20.60
N LEU A 9 -3.52 25.79 20.21
CA LEU A 9 -4.45 25.20 19.24
C LEU A 9 -3.79 24.95 17.88
N ALA A 10 -2.98 25.89 17.38
CA ALA A 10 -2.23 25.73 16.13
C ALA A 10 -1.18 24.61 16.23
N LEU A 11 -0.53 24.45 17.38
CA LEU A 11 0.43 23.34 17.64
C LEU A 11 -0.26 21.99 17.69
N VAL A 12 -1.45 21.89 18.26
CA VAL A 12 -2.24 20.64 18.33
C VAL A 12 -2.75 20.24 16.94
N THR A 13 -3.15 21.18 16.10
CA THR A 13 -3.60 20.87 14.73
C THR A 13 -2.46 20.42 13.82
N LEU A 14 -1.24 20.90 14.03
CA LEU A 14 -0.05 20.44 13.31
C LEU A 14 0.36 19.01 13.67
N ALA A 15 0.11 18.56 14.89
CA ALA A 15 0.40 17.19 15.34
C ALA A 15 -0.57 16.14 14.74
N ALA A 16 -1.77 16.53 14.32
CA ALA A 16 -2.79 15.62 13.79
C ALA A 16 -2.52 15.09 12.37
N CYS A 17 -1.54 15.66 11.65
CA CYS A 17 -1.15 15.23 10.30
C CYS A 17 0.18 14.43 10.27
N GLY A 18 0.68 14.01 11.41
CA GLY A 18 1.91 13.21 11.52
C GLY A 18 1.76 11.80 10.96
N ALA A 19 2.89 11.18 10.58
CA ALA A 19 2.94 9.75 10.32
C ALA A 19 2.72 8.98 11.63
N GLU A 20 2.11 7.80 11.54
CA GLU A 20 1.89 6.89 12.68
C GLU A 20 2.90 5.74 12.62
N PRO A 21 4.09 5.86 13.23
CA PRO A 21 5.10 4.82 13.15
C PRO A 21 4.63 3.57 13.92
N LYS A 22 4.70 2.43 13.25
CA LYS A 22 4.49 1.10 13.84
C LYS A 22 5.77 0.28 13.70
N TRP A 23 6.02 -0.62 14.64
CA TRP A 23 7.21 -1.46 14.58
C TRP A 23 6.95 -2.83 15.21
N ALA A 24 6.56 -3.79 14.38
CA ALA A 24 6.40 -5.17 14.81
C ALA A 24 7.75 -5.79 15.24
N PRO A 25 7.79 -6.62 16.31
CA PRO A 25 8.98 -7.34 16.73
C PRO A 25 9.57 -8.24 15.65
N ASP A 26 10.90 -8.46 15.68
CA ASP A 26 11.60 -9.30 14.70
C ASP A 26 11.04 -10.72 14.63
N GLU A 27 10.70 -11.31 15.77
CA GLU A 27 10.12 -12.66 15.85
C GLU A 27 8.78 -12.75 15.09
N GLN A 28 7.95 -11.75 15.18
CA GLN A 28 6.66 -11.72 14.47
C GLN A 28 6.87 -11.61 12.97
N VAL A 29 7.79 -10.74 12.53
CA VAL A 29 8.12 -10.56 11.11
C VAL A 29 8.71 -11.85 10.53
N GLN A 30 9.62 -12.51 11.26
CA GLN A 30 10.20 -13.79 10.84
C GLN A 30 9.17 -14.91 10.78
N ALA A 31 8.28 -15.00 11.78
CA ALA A 31 7.23 -16.02 11.82
C ALA A 31 6.20 -15.85 10.69
N ALA A 32 5.92 -14.61 10.28
CA ALA A 32 4.98 -14.32 9.21
C ALA A 32 5.61 -14.44 7.80
N ARG A 33 6.94 -14.63 7.69
CA ARG A 33 7.63 -14.62 6.40
C ARG A 33 6.99 -15.57 5.40
N TYR A 34 6.59 -15.02 4.25
CA TYR A 34 6.01 -15.77 3.15
C TYR A 34 6.86 -15.58 1.88
N VAL A 35 7.22 -16.70 1.26
CA VAL A 35 7.92 -16.77 -0.02
C VAL A 35 6.92 -17.23 -1.08
N HIS A 36 6.76 -16.45 -2.13
CA HIS A 36 5.89 -16.78 -3.25
C HIS A 36 6.70 -17.52 -4.33
N ASP A 37 6.16 -18.62 -4.83
CA ASP A 37 6.84 -19.47 -5.84
C ASP A 37 6.88 -18.86 -7.25
N GLY A 38 6.18 -17.73 -7.47
CA GLY A 38 6.17 -17.03 -8.76
C GLY A 38 7.40 -16.16 -9.00
N PRO A 39 7.47 -15.52 -10.18
CA PRO A 39 8.57 -14.64 -10.54
C PRO A 39 8.67 -13.41 -9.64
N ASN A 40 9.82 -12.72 -9.70
CA ASN A 40 9.94 -11.40 -9.11
C ASN A 40 9.02 -10.42 -9.84
N GLU A 41 8.11 -9.80 -9.12
CA GLU A 41 7.07 -8.92 -9.64
C GLU A 41 6.83 -7.74 -8.72
N VAL A 42 6.39 -6.65 -9.33
CA VAL A 42 5.88 -5.46 -8.64
C VAL A 42 4.44 -5.28 -9.04
N THR A 43 3.56 -5.15 -8.04
CA THR A 43 2.12 -4.93 -8.26
C THR A 43 1.71 -3.61 -7.63
N LEU A 44 1.20 -2.70 -8.45
CA LEU A 44 0.54 -1.47 -8.00
C LEU A 44 -0.96 -1.76 -7.84
N PHE A 45 -1.48 -1.51 -6.64
CA PHE A 45 -2.92 -1.46 -6.38
C PHE A 45 -3.36 -0.01 -6.36
N THR A 46 -4.40 0.32 -7.11
CA THR A 46 -4.99 1.65 -7.11
C THR A 46 -6.47 1.58 -6.82
N VAL A 47 -6.89 2.27 -5.77
CA VAL A 47 -8.30 2.39 -5.37
C VAL A 47 -8.92 3.57 -6.11
N ILE A 48 -9.96 3.30 -6.88
CA ILE A 48 -10.64 4.30 -7.72
C ILE A 48 -12.10 4.41 -7.30
N ASN A 49 -12.55 5.63 -7.07
CA ASN A 49 -13.97 5.91 -6.80
C ASN A 49 -14.82 5.63 -8.05
N ASN A 50 -15.83 4.80 -7.93
CA ASN A 50 -16.66 4.32 -9.05
C ASN A 50 -17.45 5.43 -9.73
N ARG A 51 -17.91 6.42 -8.97
CA ARG A 51 -18.72 7.52 -9.49
C ARG A 51 -17.88 8.63 -10.11
N SER A 52 -16.82 9.07 -9.44
CA SER A 52 -16.01 10.21 -9.91
C SER A 52 -14.85 9.82 -10.80
N GLY A 53 -14.41 8.54 -10.76
CA GLY A 53 -13.21 8.09 -11.43
C GLY A 53 -11.90 8.62 -10.80
N SER A 54 -11.99 9.26 -9.62
CA SER A 54 -10.80 9.77 -8.92
C SER A 54 -10.06 8.66 -8.19
N GLY A 55 -8.73 8.75 -8.14
CA GLY A 55 -7.91 7.89 -7.30
C GLY A 55 -8.04 8.26 -5.82
N ALA A 56 -8.27 7.26 -4.97
CA ALA A 56 -8.42 7.43 -3.53
C ALA A 56 -7.19 6.94 -2.74
N HIS A 57 -6.53 5.87 -3.19
CA HIS A 57 -5.40 5.26 -2.50
C HIS A 57 -4.48 4.51 -3.47
N SER A 58 -3.24 4.24 -3.04
CA SER A 58 -2.29 3.36 -3.73
C SER A 58 -1.50 2.53 -2.74
N GLY A 59 -1.34 1.23 -3.04
CA GLY A 59 -0.45 0.29 -2.36
C GLY A 59 0.50 -0.38 -3.33
N LEU A 60 1.65 -0.84 -2.88
CA LEU A 60 2.68 -1.47 -3.70
C LEU A 60 3.09 -2.82 -3.11
N MET A 61 2.79 -3.91 -3.79
CA MET A 61 3.27 -5.25 -3.43
C MET A 61 4.55 -5.58 -4.19
N ILE A 62 5.51 -6.17 -3.51
CA ILE A 62 6.78 -6.61 -4.10
C ILE A 62 6.96 -8.08 -3.79
N ASN A 63 7.16 -8.87 -4.84
CA ASN A 63 7.50 -10.27 -4.76
C ASN A 63 9.01 -10.45 -5.03
N ASP A 64 9.76 -10.76 -3.98
CA ASP A 64 11.20 -11.02 -4.00
C ASP A 64 11.50 -12.31 -3.22
N SER A 65 12.56 -12.40 -2.49
CA SER A 65 12.89 -13.47 -1.51
C SER A 65 11.85 -13.62 -0.40
N GLU A 66 11.00 -12.64 -0.23
CA GLU A 66 9.74 -12.63 0.52
C GLU A 66 8.73 -11.70 -0.17
N ARG A 67 7.44 -11.96 0.02
CA ARG A 67 6.40 -11.06 -0.49
C ARG A 67 5.98 -10.09 0.62
N ILE A 68 6.09 -8.80 0.31
CA ILE A 68 5.70 -7.70 1.20
C ILE A 68 4.73 -6.75 0.51
N MET A 69 3.96 -6.01 1.32
CA MET A 69 3.08 -4.94 0.87
C MET A 69 3.52 -3.64 1.51
N PHE A 70 3.81 -2.61 0.72
CA PHE A 70 3.97 -1.25 1.18
C PHE A 70 2.63 -0.52 0.97
N ASP A 71 1.94 -0.23 2.06
CA ASP A 71 0.62 0.41 2.10
C ASP A 71 0.70 1.78 2.79
N PRO A 72 1.42 2.75 2.18
CA PRO A 72 1.76 4.01 2.85
C PRO A 72 0.53 4.82 3.20
N ALA A 73 0.43 5.23 4.46
CA ALA A 73 -0.72 5.92 5.03
C ALA A 73 -2.05 5.17 4.89
N GLY A 74 -2.00 3.86 4.65
CA GLY A 74 -3.16 2.99 4.56
C GLY A 74 -3.82 2.75 5.93
N THR A 75 -5.03 2.22 5.89
CA THR A 75 -5.80 1.89 7.09
C THR A 75 -6.13 0.40 7.20
N TRP A 76 -5.80 -0.37 6.16
CA TRP A 76 -5.92 -1.82 6.21
C TRP A 76 -4.93 -2.40 7.24
N ASN A 77 -5.38 -3.38 8.00
CA ASN A 77 -4.53 -4.10 8.93
C ASN A 77 -5.11 -5.50 9.19
N HIS A 78 -4.27 -6.42 9.66
CA HIS A 78 -4.68 -7.76 10.07
C HIS A 78 -3.84 -8.20 11.28
N PRO A 79 -4.42 -8.82 12.34
CA PRO A 79 -3.70 -9.16 13.58
C PRO A 79 -2.50 -10.08 13.39
N ARG A 80 -2.51 -10.91 12.33
CA ARG A 80 -1.42 -11.87 12.01
C ARG A 80 -0.51 -11.40 10.88
N VAL A 81 -0.66 -10.14 10.43
CA VAL A 81 0.19 -9.52 9.41
C VAL A 81 0.99 -8.41 10.08
N PRO A 82 2.24 -8.69 10.50
CA PRO A 82 3.06 -7.69 11.16
C PRO A 82 3.38 -6.52 10.22
N GLU A 83 3.43 -5.31 10.80
CA GLU A 83 3.67 -4.07 10.09
C GLU A 83 4.88 -3.34 10.68
N ARG A 84 5.72 -2.78 9.81
CA ARG A 84 6.78 -1.82 10.15
C ARG A 84 6.70 -0.62 9.23
N ASN A 85 6.27 0.52 9.75
CA ASN A 85 6.19 1.78 9.01
C ASN A 85 5.54 1.62 7.62
N ASP A 86 4.29 1.18 7.61
CA ASP A 86 3.50 0.93 6.40
C ASP A 86 3.98 -0.25 5.51
N VAL A 87 4.99 -1.01 5.93
CA VAL A 87 5.40 -2.26 5.29
C VAL A 87 4.79 -3.43 6.03
N HIS A 88 3.93 -4.18 5.35
CA HIS A 88 3.29 -5.39 5.85
C HIS A 88 4.03 -6.64 5.37
N PHE A 89 4.22 -7.61 6.25
CA PHE A 89 4.95 -8.85 6.00
C PHE A 89 4.02 -10.06 5.97
N GLY A 90 4.43 -11.11 5.25
CA GLY A 90 3.65 -12.35 5.20
C GLY A 90 2.45 -12.25 4.25
N ILE A 91 2.63 -11.63 3.10
CA ILE A 91 1.56 -11.38 2.12
C ILE A 91 1.27 -12.64 1.30
N THR A 92 0.52 -13.57 1.91
CA THR A 92 0.01 -14.78 1.23
C THR A 92 -1.05 -14.41 0.18
N PRO A 93 -1.41 -15.32 -0.76
CA PRO A 93 -2.51 -15.07 -1.69
C PRO A 93 -3.83 -14.72 -0.98
N ARG A 94 -4.10 -15.31 0.18
CA ARG A 94 -5.29 -15.00 0.98
C ARG A 94 -5.23 -13.59 1.56
N ILE A 95 -4.07 -13.16 2.04
CA ILE A 95 -3.86 -11.78 2.52
C ILE A 95 -4.05 -10.77 1.39
N VAL A 96 -3.57 -11.07 0.17
CA VAL A 96 -3.85 -10.23 -1.01
C VAL A 96 -5.35 -10.10 -1.25
N ASN A 97 -6.11 -11.20 -1.14
CA ASN A 97 -7.57 -11.16 -1.27
C ASN A 97 -8.23 -10.33 -0.17
N PHE A 98 -7.77 -10.42 1.08
CA PHE A 98 -8.25 -9.57 2.18
C PHE A 98 -7.97 -8.08 1.93
N TYR A 99 -6.76 -7.76 1.43
CA TYR A 99 -6.42 -6.40 1.06
C TYR A 99 -7.32 -5.85 -0.04
N ILE A 100 -7.56 -6.64 -1.08
CA ILE A 100 -8.45 -6.27 -2.19
C ILE A 100 -9.89 -6.11 -1.70
N ASP A 101 -10.43 -7.09 -0.95
CA ASP A 101 -11.77 -7.06 -0.38
C ASP A 101 -12.01 -5.84 0.53
N TYR A 102 -11.01 -5.44 1.30
CA TYR A 102 -11.08 -4.23 2.12
C TYR A 102 -11.26 -2.95 1.27
N HIS A 103 -10.63 -2.89 0.11
CA HIS A 103 -10.58 -1.68 -0.73
C HIS A 103 -11.60 -1.66 -1.87
N ALA A 104 -11.99 -2.82 -2.41
CA ALA A 104 -13.04 -2.95 -3.41
C ALA A 104 -14.39 -3.06 -2.71
N ARG A 105 -15.24 -2.03 -2.85
CA ARG A 105 -16.57 -1.91 -2.27
C ARG A 105 -17.50 -1.20 -3.26
N GLU A 106 -18.80 -1.08 -2.95
CA GLU A 106 -19.77 -0.44 -3.84
C GLU A 106 -19.32 0.96 -4.33
N THR A 107 -18.65 1.74 -3.46
CA THR A 107 -18.12 3.07 -3.82
C THR A 107 -16.78 3.01 -4.55
N TYR A 108 -15.99 1.94 -4.37
CA TYR A 108 -14.64 1.86 -4.89
C TYR A 108 -14.37 0.54 -5.62
N ARG A 109 -13.55 0.61 -6.66
CA ARG A 109 -12.92 -0.54 -7.30
C ARG A 109 -11.42 -0.53 -7.10
N VAL A 110 -10.80 -1.68 -7.20
CA VAL A 110 -9.34 -1.82 -7.19
C VAL A 110 -8.85 -2.12 -8.60
N VAL A 111 -7.88 -1.34 -9.07
CA VAL A 111 -7.10 -1.65 -10.27
C VAL A 111 -5.78 -2.25 -9.81
N GLU A 112 -5.52 -3.48 -10.20
CA GLU A 112 -4.30 -4.24 -9.93
C GLU A 112 -3.46 -4.31 -11.21
N GLN A 113 -2.22 -3.79 -11.14
CA GLN A 113 -1.29 -3.72 -12.27
C GLN A 113 0.02 -4.37 -11.87
N THR A 114 0.40 -5.45 -12.55
CA THR A 114 1.59 -6.25 -12.22
C THR A 114 2.58 -6.25 -13.37
N VAL A 115 3.85 -6.03 -13.06
CA VAL A 115 4.96 -6.12 -14.00
C VAL A 115 6.06 -7.02 -13.44
N ALA A 116 6.61 -7.89 -14.29
CA ALA A 116 7.77 -8.70 -13.94
C ALA A 116 9.04 -7.82 -13.91
N VAL A 117 9.91 -8.08 -12.93
CA VAL A 117 11.16 -7.33 -12.75
C VAL A 117 12.33 -8.28 -12.55
N SER A 118 13.56 -7.79 -12.71
CA SER A 118 14.73 -8.59 -12.36
C SER A 118 14.86 -8.75 -10.82
N PRO A 119 15.52 -9.83 -10.35
CA PRO A 119 15.76 -10.01 -8.91
C PRO A 119 16.46 -8.81 -8.26
N GLY A 120 17.41 -8.17 -8.95
CA GLY A 120 18.10 -6.99 -8.44
C GLY A 120 17.18 -5.78 -8.27
N VAL A 121 16.20 -5.60 -9.17
CA VAL A 121 15.18 -4.55 -9.06
C VAL A 121 14.23 -4.83 -7.90
N ALA A 122 13.75 -6.07 -7.76
CA ALA A 122 12.88 -6.45 -6.64
C ALA A 122 13.58 -6.22 -5.28
N ALA A 123 14.81 -6.69 -5.13
CA ALA A 123 15.62 -6.49 -3.91
C ALA A 123 15.86 -5.01 -3.60
N LEU A 124 16.16 -4.18 -4.62
CA LEU A 124 16.30 -2.73 -4.46
C LEU A 124 15.02 -2.08 -3.94
N LEU A 125 13.86 -2.49 -4.47
CA LEU A 125 12.57 -1.95 -4.05
C LEU A 125 12.22 -2.38 -2.63
N VAL A 126 12.46 -3.65 -2.26
CA VAL A 126 12.30 -4.13 -0.87
C VAL A 126 13.16 -3.30 0.09
N GLN A 127 14.43 -3.05 -0.25
CA GLN A 127 15.30 -2.19 0.55
C GLN A 127 14.74 -0.78 0.71
N ARG A 128 14.28 -0.16 -0.39
CA ARG A 128 13.76 1.21 -0.38
C ARG A 128 12.49 1.36 0.46
N VAL A 129 11.51 0.44 0.33
CA VAL A 129 10.28 0.53 1.12
C VAL A 129 10.55 0.31 2.60
N LYS A 130 11.41 -0.65 2.96
CA LYS A 130 11.81 -0.90 4.36
C LYS A 130 12.54 0.30 4.99
N ALA A 131 13.27 1.08 4.20
CA ALA A 131 14.00 2.25 4.65
C ALA A 131 13.18 3.55 4.60
N TYR A 132 11.98 3.54 4.02
CA TYR A 132 11.22 4.77 3.76
C TYR A 132 10.71 5.43 5.04
N GLY A 133 10.29 4.64 6.02
CA GLY A 133 9.68 5.14 7.25
C GLY A 133 8.17 5.30 7.14
N ALA A 134 7.51 5.65 8.24
CA ALA A 134 6.07 5.86 8.30
C ALA A 134 5.65 7.09 7.47
N VAL A 135 4.52 6.98 6.78
CA VAL A 135 4.06 7.97 5.81
C VAL A 135 2.87 8.76 6.38
N PRO A 136 2.89 10.11 6.32
CA PRO A 136 1.76 10.92 6.73
C PRO A 136 0.52 10.67 5.87
N LYS A 137 -0.67 10.90 6.44
CA LYS A 137 -1.96 10.78 5.73
C LYS A 137 -1.96 11.56 4.41
N ALA A 138 -2.64 11.01 3.40
CA ALA A 138 -2.76 11.54 2.04
C ALA A 138 -1.43 11.57 1.23
N GLN A 139 -0.36 10.91 1.68
CA GLN A 139 0.94 10.86 0.99
C GLN A 139 1.24 9.49 0.34
N CYS A 140 0.26 8.59 0.25
CA CYS A 140 0.45 7.22 -0.25
C CYS A 140 1.16 7.19 -1.61
N THR A 141 0.63 7.89 -2.61
CA THR A 141 1.18 7.88 -3.96
C THR A 141 2.49 8.67 -4.06
N THR A 142 2.66 9.74 -3.27
CA THR A 142 3.95 10.46 -3.18
C THR A 142 5.04 9.51 -2.70
N ALA A 143 4.77 8.69 -1.69
CA ALA A 143 5.70 7.70 -1.17
C ALA A 143 6.05 6.65 -2.21
N ILE A 144 5.03 6.00 -2.82
CA ILE A 144 5.22 4.97 -3.84
C ILE A 144 6.00 5.52 -5.04
N SER A 145 5.60 6.67 -5.60
CA SER A 145 6.30 7.27 -6.73
C SER A 145 7.73 7.68 -6.40
N SER A 146 8.02 8.01 -5.15
CA SER A 146 9.38 8.30 -4.69
C SER A 146 10.23 7.03 -4.58
N VAL A 147 9.66 5.92 -4.10
CA VAL A 147 10.32 4.60 -4.04
C VAL A 147 10.67 4.09 -5.44
N LEU A 148 9.77 4.23 -6.41
CA LEU A 148 9.95 3.78 -7.79
C LEU A 148 10.90 4.68 -8.59
N ARG A 149 11.14 5.91 -8.16
CA ARG A 149 11.95 6.89 -8.89
C ARG A 149 13.37 6.41 -9.17
N GLY A 150 13.77 6.43 -10.45
CA GLY A 150 15.11 6.05 -10.91
C GLY A 150 15.44 4.57 -10.66
N VAL A 151 14.42 3.73 -10.47
CA VAL A 151 14.59 2.27 -10.49
C VAL A 151 14.55 1.80 -11.93
N PRO A 152 15.46 0.90 -12.36
CA PRO A 152 15.47 0.36 -13.71
C PRO A 152 14.10 -0.24 -14.10
N GLY A 153 13.55 0.21 -15.24
CA GLY A 153 12.24 -0.17 -15.74
C GLY A 153 11.06 0.71 -15.28
N PHE A 154 11.32 1.67 -14.37
CA PHE A 154 10.30 2.60 -13.85
C PHE A 154 10.65 4.08 -14.11
N GLU A 155 11.60 4.34 -15.03
CA GLU A 155 12.14 5.69 -15.29
C GLU A 155 11.08 6.65 -15.85
N SER A 156 10.08 6.13 -16.56
CA SER A 156 8.99 6.91 -17.15
C SER A 156 7.94 7.37 -16.13
N LEU A 157 7.94 6.79 -14.93
CA LEU A 157 6.91 7.08 -13.94
C LEU A 157 7.08 8.49 -13.35
N PRO A 158 6.01 9.29 -13.29
CA PRO A 158 6.06 10.61 -12.70
C PRO A 158 6.11 10.55 -11.17
N ARG A 159 6.79 11.50 -10.55
CA ARG A 159 6.55 11.78 -9.13
C ARG A 159 5.21 12.52 -9.01
N THR A 160 4.27 11.94 -8.28
CA THR A 160 2.91 12.48 -8.20
C THR A 160 2.23 12.13 -6.87
N PRO A 161 1.38 13.03 -6.32
CA PRO A 161 0.51 12.70 -5.20
C PRO A 161 -0.80 12.05 -5.64
N PHE A 162 -1.07 11.93 -6.94
CA PHE A 162 -2.36 11.49 -7.48
C PHE A 162 -2.35 10.01 -7.87
N PRO A 163 -3.12 9.14 -7.17
CA PRO A 163 -3.17 7.69 -7.44
C PRO A 163 -3.49 7.37 -8.91
N LYS A 164 -4.51 7.99 -9.47
CA LYS A 164 -4.92 7.76 -10.86
C LYS A 164 -3.81 8.09 -11.86
N ARG A 165 -3.06 9.17 -11.65
CA ARG A 165 -1.96 9.56 -12.54
C ARG A 165 -0.81 8.56 -12.51
N LEU A 166 -0.50 8.01 -11.32
CA LEU A 166 0.52 6.96 -11.22
C LEU A 166 0.03 5.67 -11.88
N MET A 167 -1.22 5.29 -11.67
CA MET A 167 -1.86 4.14 -12.29
C MET A 167 -1.80 4.21 -13.83
N GLU A 168 -2.21 5.35 -14.41
CA GLU A 168 -2.17 5.56 -15.86
C GLU A 168 -0.74 5.43 -16.42
N ALA A 169 0.24 6.05 -15.76
CA ALA A 169 1.64 5.92 -16.17
C ALA A 169 2.21 4.50 -15.97
N PHE A 170 1.74 3.78 -14.96
CA PHE A 170 2.17 2.40 -14.71
C PHE A 170 1.63 1.43 -15.78
N GLU A 171 0.43 1.70 -16.33
CA GLU A 171 -0.16 0.93 -17.43
C GLU A 171 0.70 0.97 -18.70
N ASP A 172 1.40 2.07 -18.92
CA ASP A 172 2.28 2.25 -20.09
C ASP A 172 3.62 1.50 -19.97
N LEU A 173 3.92 0.86 -18.85
CA LEU A 173 5.15 0.09 -18.67
C LEU A 173 5.12 -1.20 -19.52
N PRO A 174 6.23 -1.59 -20.13
CA PRO A 174 6.30 -2.81 -20.93
C PRO A 174 5.96 -4.07 -20.12
N GLY A 175 5.03 -4.88 -20.62
CA GLY A 175 4.67 -6.17 -20.02
C GLY A 175 3.77 -6.09 -18.80
N VAL A 176 3.18 -4.94 -18.52
CA VAL A 176 2.15 -4.81 -17.48
C VAL A 176 0.94 -5.68 -17.80
N ARG A 177 0.46 -6.39 -16.78
CA ARG A 177 -0.81 -7.08 -16.78
C ARG A 177 -1.74 -6.39 -15.80
N SER A 178 -2.93 -6.02 -16.27
CA SER A 178 -3.91 -5.28 -15.48
C SER A 178 -5.21 -6.05 -15.34
N ARG A 179 -5.83 -5.91 -14.17
CA ARG A 179 -7.22 -6.30 -13.95
C ARG A 179 -7.92 -5.29 -13.05
N THR A 180 -9.22 -5.14 -13.25
CA THR A 180 -10.06 -4.30 -12.40
C THR A 180 -11.01 -5.19 -11.60
N ILE A 181 -11.04 -4.99 -10.29
CA ILE A 181 -11.86 -5.74 -9.35
C ILE A 181 -12.94 -4.79 -8.82
N TYR A 182 -14.20 -5.20 -9.02
CA TYR A 182 -15.39 -4.57 -8.46
C TYR A 182 -15.93 -5.44 -7.35
N ASP A 183 -16.56 -4.83 -6.37
CA ASP A 183 -17.31 -5.48 -5.32
C ASP A 183 -18.59 -4.68 -5.06
N GLU A 184 -19.71 -5.38 -4.81
CA GLU A 184 -21.00 -4.76 -4.53
C GLU A 184 -21.31 -4.71 -3.03
N ASP A 185 -20.39 -5.18 -2.21
CA ASP A 185 -20.51 -5.14 -0.76
C ASP A 185 -20.48 -3.71 -0.23
N ALA A 186 -21.25 -3.46 0.82
CA ALA A 186 -21.39 -2.14 1.41
C ALA A 186 -20.05 -1.59 1.99
N ASP A 187 -19.90 -0.27 1.95
CA ASP A 187 -18.73 0.48 2.47
C ASP A 187 -18.62 0.38 4.01
N LYS A 188 -18.38 -0.81 4.55
CA LYS A 188 -18.23 -1.08 5.98
C LYS A 188 -16.83 -1.61 6.31
N ASN A 189 -15.80 -0.91 5.85
CA ASN A 189 -14.39 -1.34 5.96
C ASN A 189 -13.97 -1.78 7.37
N HIS A 190 -14.46 -1.11 8.43
CA HIS A 190 -14.19 -1.55 9.80
C HIS A 190 -14.80 -2.93 10.10
N GLY A 191 -16.01 -3.21 9.62
CA GLY A 191 -16.65 -4.52 9.76
C GLY A 191 -15.87 -5.60 9.01
N VAL A 192 -15.34 -5.29 7.84
CA VAL A 192 -14.48 -6.19 7.06
C VAL A 192 -13.22 -6.58 7.84
N LEU A 193 -12.53 -5.60 8.44
CA LEU A 193 -11.35 -5.88 9.27
C LEU A 193 -11.69 -6.81 10.44
N LEU A 194 -12.83 -6.62 11.10
CA LEU A 194 -13.26 -7.49 12.20
C LEU A 194 -13.52 -8.93 11.74
N VAL A 195 -14.14 -9.10 10.57
CA VAL A 195 -14.38 -10.43 9.99
C VAL A 195 -13.07 -11.08 9.57
N GLN A 196 -12.23 -10.37 8.83
CA GLN A 196 -10.93 -10.87 8.38
C GLN A 196 -10.03 -11.28 9.55
N ALA A 197 -10.04 -10.51 10.65
CA ALA A 197 -9.25 -10.78 11.85
C ALA A 197 -9.53 -12.15 12.50
N THR A 198 -10.72 -12.72 12.27
CA THR A 198 -11.10 -14.05 12.77
C THR A 198 -10.71 -15.18 11.84
N GLN A 199 -10.30 -14.87 10.61
CA GLN A 199 -9.96 -15.86 9.60
C GLN A 199 -8.46 -16.16 9.60
N ASP A 200 -8.11 -17.40 9.21
CA ASP A 200 -6.70 -17.78 9.07
C ASP A 200 -6.10 -17.13 7.81
N PRO A 201 -4.94 -16.45 7.90
CA PRO A 201 -4.28 -15.83 6.75
C PRO A 201 -3.47 -16.81 5.88
N ILE A 202 -3.40 -18.09 6.26
CA ILE A 202 -2.64 -19.15 5.55
C ILE A 202 -3.55 -19.94 4.61
#